data_5bddeb2bf6ece0a079cf4a249dd64d26
#
_entry.id   5bddeb2bf6ece0a079cf4a249dd64d26
#
_cell.length_a   1.000
_cell.length_b   1.000
_cell.length_c   1.000
_cell.angle_alpha   90.00
_cell.angle_beta   90.00
_cell.angle_gamma   90.00
#
_symmetry.space_group_name_H-M   'P 1'
#
loop_
_entity.id
_entity.type
_entity.pdbx_description
1 polymer ?
#
loop_
_entity_poly.entity_id
_entity_poly.type
_entity_poly.pdbx_seq_one_letter_code
_entity_poly.pdbx_strand_id
1 'polypeptide(L)'
;MKTTLKLFIPVFTAVLIAFTGCGKTDQKTEGDKKDTTKQNTTNQNQVAGDNKTQTNTPGTTNELGIKEGMPSDYPSDVPQPVNSKCLGSLNTTEGTVVTFESKDKPKAILAPFGEGVEKAGFKKGEGEMMSDDGGMVMWTKDKREVSIMLAWDKEKSNSSVVVTYK
;
A
#
# COMPACT_ATOMS: atom_id res chain seq x y z
N MET A 1 20.72 -41.90 31.17
CA MET A 1 20.94 -41.42 29.80
C MET A 1 21.36 -39.95 29.89
N LYS A 2 22.63 -39.64 29.56
CA LYS A 2 23.23 -38.29 29.71
C LYS A 2 23.05 -37.57 28.38
N THR A 3 22.21 -36.52 28.36
CA THR A 3 21.99 -35.68 27.18
C THR A 3 22.98 -34.54 27.22
N THR A 4 23.92 -34.52 26.30
CA THR A 4 24.95 -33.45 26.13
C THR A 4 24.32 -32.29 25.35
N LEU A 5 24.16 -31.17 26.04
CA LEU A 5 23.74 -29.88 25.48
C LEU A 5 24.93 -29.25 24.74
N LYS A 6 24.89 -29.22 23.40
CA LYS A 6 25.88 -28.53 22.58
C LYS A 6 25.50 -27.05 22.46
N LEU A 7 26.25 -26.22 23.13
CA LEU A 7 26.18 -24.77 23.09
C LEU A 7 26.83 -24.28 21.77
N PHE A 8 26.02 -23.79 20.81
CA PHE A 8 26.50 -23.10 19.63
C PHE A 8 26.56 -21.61 19.91
N ILE A 9 27.77 -21.07 19.93
CA ILE A 9 28.04 -19.63 20.03
C ILE A 9 28.13 -19.08 18.60
N PRO A 10 27.26 -18.16 18.12
CA PRO A 10 27.48 -17.46 16.86
C PRO A 10 28.45 -16.30 17.07
N VAL A 11 29.54 -16.32 16.32
CA VAL A 11 30.50 -15.21 16.20
C VAL A 11 29.84 -14.11 15.37
N PHE A 12 29.49 -13.00 16.01
CA PHE A 12 29.04 -11.78 15.34
C PHE A 12 30.25 -11.02 14.80
N THR A 13 30.43 -11.04 13.49
CA THR A 13 31.41 -10.20 12.80
C THR A 13 30.76 -8.85 12.50
N ALA A 14 31.13 -7.82 13.25
CA ALA A 14 30.69 -6.44 13.00
C ALA A 14 31.49 -5.88 11.80
N VAL A 15 30.78 -5.56 10.70
CA VAL A 15 31.32 -4.80 9.58
C VAL A 15 30.93 -3.34 9.76
N LEU A 16 31.90 -2.51 10.13
CA LEU A 16 31.81 -1.05 10.16
C LEU A 16 32.06 -0.52 8.73
N ILE A 17 31.03 0.01 8.08
CA ILE A 17 31.17 0.77 6.83
C ILE A 17 31.05 2.26 7.18
N ALA A 18 32.19 2.96 7.17
CA ALA A 18 32.26 4.41 7.28
C ALA A 18 32.01 5.03 5.89
N PHE A 19 30.87 5.72 5.73
CA PHE A 19 30.66 6.62 4.58
C PHE A 19 31.00 8.05 4.99
N THR A 20 32.18 8.49 4.58
CA THR A 20 32.53 9.91 4.52
C THR A 20 32.30 10.39 3.08
N GLY A 21 31.34 11.26 2.88
CA GLY A 21 31.08 11.88 1.59
C GLY A 21 30.52 13.30 1.79
N CYS A 22 31.43 14.25 2.05
CA CYS A 22 31.14 15.69 2.05
C CYS A 22 31.28 16.21 0.61
N GLY A 23 30.24 16.84 0.07
CA GLY A 23 30.28 17.50 -1.23
C GLY A 23 29.36 18.71 -1.23
N LYS A 24 29.91 19.85 -0.80
CA LYS A 24 29.32 21.16 -0.85
C LYS A 24 29.79 21.84 -2.15
N THR A 25 28.87 22.30 -3.00
CA THR A 25 29.25 23.21 -4.07
C THR A 25 28.14 24.26 -4.19
N ASP A 26 28.46 25.45 -3.70
CA ASP A 26 27.79 26.70 -3.97
C ASP A 26 28.13 27.13 -5.39
N GLN A 27 27.14 27.48 -6.21
CA GLN A 27 27.35 28.37 -7.33
C GLN A 27 26.15 29.28 -7.51
N LYS A 28 26.39 30.53 -7.17
CA LYS A 28 25.61 31.73 -7.35
C LYS A 28 25.85 32.26 -8.77
N THR A 29 24.77 32.52 -9.52
CA THR A 29 24.83 33.46 -10.64
C THR A 29 23.49 34.19 -10.76
N GLU A 30 23.57 35.49 -10.64
CA GLU A 30 22.52 36.49 -10.87
C GLU A 30 22.27 36.68 -12.37
N GLY A 31 21.06 37.14 -12.69
CA GLY A 31 20.78 37.80 -13.99
C GLY A 31 19.37 37.66 -14.50
N ASP A 32 18.55 38.53 -14.09
CA ASP A 32 17.77 39.60 -14.78
C ASP A 32 16.52 39.22 -15.61
N LYS A 33 15.40 39.74 -15.08
CA LYS A 33 14.23 40.44 -15.69
C LYS A 33 13.58 39.93 -16.98
N LYS A 34 12.27 39.64 -16.96
CA LYS A 34 11.18 40.57 -17.37
C LYS A 34 9.83 39.84 -17.48
N ASP A 35 8.92 40.24 -16.67
CA ASP A 35 7.54 40.72 -16.89
C ASP A 35 6.72 40.13 -18.06
N THR A 36 5.57 39.55 -17.75
CA THR A 36 4.26 40.02 -18.25
C THR A 36 3.10 39.22 -17.61
N THR A 37 2.31 39.97 -16.88
CA THR A 37 0.95 39.82 -16.41
C THR A 37 0.00 39.09 -17.39
N LYS A 38 -0.86 38.19 -16.89
CA LYS A 38 -2.34 38.29 -17.06
C LYS A 38 -3.11 37.39 -16.09
N GLN A 39 -3.94 38.07 -15.33
CA GLN A 39 -5.08 37.57 -14.55
C GLN A 39 -6.08 36.78 -15.41
N ASN A 40 -6.74 35.83 -14.80
CA ASN A 40 -8.22 35.72 -14.81
C ASN A 40 -8.69 34.74 -13.74
N THR A 41 -9.26 35.22 -12.68
CA THR A 41 -10.66 35.34 -12.27
C THR A 41 -11.38 34.00 -11.96
N THR A 42 -11.53 33.82 -10.67
CA THR A 42 -12.66 33.35 -9.87
C THR A 42 -13.82 32.65 -10.61
N ASN A 43 -14.17 31.44 -10.15
CA ASN A 43 -15.57 31.12 -9.90
C ASN A 43 -15.69 30.12 -8.75
N GLN A 44 -16.23 30.62 -7.62
CA GLN A 44 -16.89 29.83 -6.60
C GLN A 44 -18.22 29.33 -7.17
N ASN A 45 -18.53 28.06 -7.00
CA ASN A 45 -19.92 27.65 -6.89
C ASN A 45 -20.01 26.46 -5.92
N GLN A 46 -20.57 26.76 -4.73
CA GLN A 46 -21.19 25.80 -3.84
C GLN A 46 -22.45 25.27 -4.50
N VAL A 47 -22.63 23.96 -4.54
CA VAL A 47 -23.96 23.34 -4.49
C VAL A 47 -23.89 22.00 -3.75
N ALA A 48 -24.85 21.83 -2.87
CA ALA A 48 -25.11 20.73 -1.98
C ALA A 48 -25.41 19.40 -2.69
N GLY A 49 -25.10 18.33 -1.98
CA GLY A 49 -25.76 17.02 -1.89
C GLY A 49 -26.27 16.40 -3.19
N ASP A 50 -25.68 15.27 -3.56
CA ASP A 50 -26.52 14.15 -3.99
C ASP A 50 -25.71 12.87 -4.01
N ASN A 51 -26.33 11.85 -3.43
CA ASN A 51 -25.91 10.47 -3.39
C ASN A 51 -25.85 9.95 -4.84
N LYS A 52 -24.66 9.91 -5.47
CA LYS A 52 -24.48 9.38 -6.83
C LYS A 52 -23.66 8.13 -6.80
N THR A 53 -24.33 7.01 -7.07
CA THR A 53 -23.79 5.80 -7.68
C THR A 53 -22.44 6.07 -8.39
N GLN A 54 -21.37 5.46 -7.91
CA GLN A 54 -20.07 5.55 -8.56
C GLN A 54 -20.14 4.88 -9.93
N THR A 55 -20.34 5.67 -10.95
CA THR A 55 -20.08 5.31 -12.35
C THR A 55 -18.56 5.15 -12.49
N ASN A 56 -18.12 3.94 -12.87
CA ASN A 56 -16.75 3.62 -13.22
C ASN A 56 -16.30 4.47 -14.41
N THR A 57 -15.78 5.66 -14.15
CA THR A 57 -15.00 6.41 -15.14
C THR A 57 -13.64 5.72 -15.26
N PRO A 58 -13.11 5.44 -16.47
CA PRO A 58 -11.76 4.91 -16.63
C PRO A 58 -10.78 5.86 -15.95
N GLY A 59 -10.14 5.40 -14.86
CA GLY A 59 -9.26 6.23 -14.06
C GLY A 59 -8.05 6.70 -14.86
N THR A 60 -7.65 7.93 -14.61
CA THR A 60 -6.43 8.52 -15.14
C THR A 60 -5.23 7.69 -14.69
N THR A 61 -4.37 7.29 -15.62
CA THR A 61 -3.12 6.61 -15.30
C THR A 61 -2.04 7.67 -15.11
N ASN A 62 -1.33 7.65 -13.99
CA ASN A 62 -0.20 8.53 -13.76
C ASN A 62 1.08 8.02 -14.45
N GLU A 63 2.17 8.81 -14.40
CA GLU A 63 3.47 8.46 -15.02
C GLU A 63 4.09 7.15 -14.48
N LEU A 64 3.68 6.70 -13.30
CA LEU A 64 4.12 5.45 -12.68
C LEU A 64 3.24 4.23 -13.08
N GLY A 65 2.27 4.41 -13.97
CA GLY A 65 1.35 3.35 -14.39
C GLY A 65 0.23 3.05 -13.41
N ILE A 66 0.09 3.83 -12.33
CA ILE A 66 -0.96 3.68 -11.33
C ILE A 66 -2.26 4.25 -11.89
N LYS A 67 -3.29 3.43 -11.95
CA LYS A 67 -4.67 3.83 -12.30
C LYS A 67 -5.42 4.21 -11.04
N GLU A 68 -6.10 5.33 -11.06
CA GLU A 68 -6.97 5.73 -9.95
C GLU A 68 -8.18 4.79 -9.82
N GLY A 69 -8.53 4.48 -8.58
CA GLY A 69 -9.69 3.68 -8.24
C GLY A 69 -9.50 2.17 -8.40
N MET A 70 -10.62 1.46 -8.33
CA MET A 70 -10.65 0.01 -8.37
C MET A 70 -10.44 -0.50 -9.80
N PRO A 71 -9.58 -1.51 -10.02
CA PRO A 71 -9.42 -2.11 -11.34
C PRO A 71 -10.70 -2.87 -11.74
N SER A 72 -11.06 -2.79 -13.03
CA SER A 72 -12.28 -3.42 -13.54
C SER A 72 -12.25 -4.96 -13.49
N ASP A 73 -11.05 -5.53 -13.40
CA ASP A 73 -10.75 -6.95 -13.32
C ASP A 73 -10.49 -7.44 -11.89
N TYR A 74 -10.89 -6.65 -10.87
CA TYR A 74 -10.79 -7.09 -9.48
C TYR A 74 -11.59 -8.37 -9.26
N PRO A 75 -10.97 -9.46 -8.76
CA PRO A 75 -11.64 -10.74 -8.64
C PRO A 75 -12.83 -10.68 -7.68
N SER A 76 -13.98 -11.19 -8.11
CA SER A 76 -15.22 -11.16 -7.31
C SER A 76 -15.16 -12.04 -6.05
N ASP A 77 -14.23 -12.99 -6.01
CA ASP A 77 -14.00 -13.90 -4.87
C ASP A 77 -12.86 -13.42 -3.93
N VAL A 78 -12.30 -12.23 -4.19
CA VAL A 78 -11.39 -11.55 -3.28
C VAL A 78 -12.14 -10.38 -2.64
N PRO A 79 -12.36 -10.38 -1.31
CA PRO A 79 -13.10 -9.31 -0.66
C PRO A 79 -12.32 -7.99 -0.75
N GLN A 80 -13.04 -6.88 -0.77
CA GLN A 80 -12.45 -5.58 -0.55
C GLN A 80 -12.26 -5.35 0.96
N PRO A 81 -11.16 -4.70 1.38
CA PRO A 81 -11.00 -4.32 2.78
C PRO A 81 -12.16 -3.45 3.25
N VAL A 82 -12.76 -3.80 4.39
CA VAL A 82 -13.90 -3.06 4.95
C VAL A 82 -13.52 -1.64 5.35
N ASN A 83 -14.48 -0.71 5.29
CA ASN A 83 -14.29 0.69 5.69
C ASN A 83 -13.08 1.35 5.05
N SER A 84 -12.74 0.95 3.82
CA SER A 84 -11.57 1.45 3.11
C SER A 84 -11.94 2.17 1.81
N LYS A 85 -11.10 3.13 1.43
CA LYS A 85 -11.17 3.84 0.16
C LYS A 85 -10.06 3.32 -0.74
N CYS A 86 -10.40 2.86 -1.95
CA CYS A 86 -9.40 2.54 -2.96
C CYS A 86 -8.72 3.81 -3.45
N LEU A 87 -7.40 3.82 -3.40
CA LEU A 87 -6.56 4.93 -3.87
C LEU A 87 -6.11 4.70 -5.32
N GLY A 88 -5.87 3.45 -5.70
CA GLY A 88 -5.44 3.12 -7.04
C GLY A 88 -4.94 1.69 -7.18
N SER A 89 -4.62 1.32 -8.41
CA SER A 89 -4.14 0.00 -8.76
C SER A 89 -2.99 0.05 -9.75
N LEU A 90 -2.14 -0.97 -9.71
CA LEU A 90 -0.99 -1.16 -10.61
C LEU A 90 -0.93 -2.62 -11.05
N ASN A 91 -0.91 -2.85 -12.36
CA ASN A 91 -0.67 -4.18 -12.93
C ASN A 91 0.82 -4.38 -13.12
N THR A 92 1.35 -5.49 -12.61
CA THR A 92 2.74 -5.89 -12.70
C THR A 92 2.85 -7.30 -13.30
N THR A 93 4.04 -7.75 -13.62
CA THR A 93 4.30 -9.15 -14.04
C THR A 93 4.04 -10.16 -12.92
N GLU A 94 4.09 -9.70 -11.66
CA GLU A 94 3.88 -10.53 -10.46
C GLU A 94 2.41 -10.56 -9.99
N GLY A 95 1.55 -9.77 -10.62
CA GLY A 95 0.13 -9.67 -10.28
C GLY A 95 -0.37 -8.23 -10.22
N THR A 96 -1.63 -8.08 -9.85
CA THR A 96 -2.25 -6.76 -9.67
C THR A 96 -2.15 -6.34 -8.21
N VAL A 97 -1.67 -5.13 -7.99
CA VAL A 97 -1.55 -4.48 -6.68
C VAL A 97 -2.63 -3.41 -6.57
N VAL A 98 -3.43 -3.44 -5.51
CA VAL A 98 -4.46 -2.43 -5.23
C VAL A 98 -4.20 -1.82 -3.86
N THR A 99 -4.15 -0.50 -3.82
CA THR A 99 -3.88 0.24 -2.59
C THR A 99 -5.15 0.88 -2.06
N PHE A 100 -5.37 0.73 -0.75
CA PHE A 100 -6.48 1.34 -0.02
C PHE A 100 -5.97 2.12 1.19
N GLU A 101 -6.82 3.00 1.69
CA GLU A 101 -6.67 3.69 2.97
C GLU A 101 -7.91 3.44 3.83
N SER A 102 -7.72 3.20 5.13
CA SER A 102 -8.80 3.00 6.10
C SER A 102 -8.49 3.71 7.42
N LYS A 103 -9.52 4.11 8.16
CA LYS A 103 -9.39 4.61 9.54
C LYS A 103 -9.34 3.50 10.57
N ASP A 104 -9.62 2.27 10.17
CA ASP A 104 -9.61 1.12 11.07
C ASP A 104 -8.19 0.63 11.34
N LYS A 105 -7.99 0.00 12.49
CA LYS A 105 -6.74 -0.65 12.86
C LYS A 105 -6.47 -1.89 12.01
N PRO A 106 -5.21 -2.28 11.78
CA PRO A 106 -4.85 -3.43 10.94
C PRO A 106 -5.59 -4.73 11.27
N LYS A 107 -5.74 -5.06 12.54
CA LYS A 107 -6.46 -6.28 12.98
C LYS A 107 -7.95 -6.24 12.64
N ALA A 108 -8.59 -5.08 12.74
CA ALA A 108 -10.01 -4.92 12.42
C ALA A 108 -10.28 -5.05 10.91
N ILE A 109 -9.31 -4.70 10.07
CA ILE A 109 -9.37 -4.87 8.61
C ILE A 109 -9.09 -6.34 8.23
N LEU A 110 -8.05 -6.93 8.85
CA LEU A 110 -7.58 -8.28 8.51
C LEU A 110 -8.64 -9.35 8.80
N ALA A 111 -9.32 -9.28 9.94
CA ALA A 111 -10.25 -10.34 10.36
C ALA A 111 -11.37 -10.59 9.32
N PRO A 112 -12.20 -9.60 8.92
CA PRO A 112 -13.25 -9.83 7.93
C PRO A 112 -12.69 -10.11 6.52
N PHE A 113 -11.52 -9.54 6.17
CA PHE A 113 -10.86 -9.83 4.90
C PHE A 113 -10.45 -11.29 4.82
N GLY A 114 -9.74 -11.79 5.84
CA GLY A 114 -9.28 -13.18 5.90
C GLY A 114 -10.44 -14.17 5.88
N GLU A 115 -11.50 -13.92 6.67
CA GLU A 115 -12.72 -14.75 6.61
C GLU A 115 -13.35 -14.81 5.22
N GLY A 116 -13.38 -13.68 4.50
CA GLY A 116 -13.92 -13.61 3.15
C GLY A 116 -13.08 -14.43 2.15
N VAL A 117 -11.76 -14.29 2.20
CA VAL A 117 -10.81 -15.04 1.35
C VAL A 117 -10.92 -16.55 1.65
N GLU A 118 -10.98 -16.95 2.91
CA GLU A 118 -11.12 -18.36 3.30
C GLU A 118 -12.48 -18.95 2.89
N LYS A 119 -13.58 -18.21 3.03
CA LYS A 119 -14.90 -18.58 2.51
C LYS A 119 -14.93 -18.76 0.98
N ALA A 120 -14.09 -18.02 0.26
CA ALA A 120 -13.90 -18.19 -1.17
C ALA A 120 -13.04 -19.42 -1.55
N GLY A 121 -12.57 -20.18 -0.53
CA GLY A 121 -11.84 -21.42 -0.70
C GLY A 121 -10.33 -21.29 -0.78
N PHE A 122 -9.78 -20.11 -0.49
CA PHE A 122 -8.34 -19.95 -0.34
C PHE A 122 -7.88 -20.51 1.01
N LYS A 123 -6.67 -21.02 1.05
CA LYS A 123 -6.03 -21.51 2.26
C LYS A 123 -4.96 -20.53 2.70
N LYS A 124 -4.96 -20.21 4.00
CA LYS A 124 -3.95 -19.35 4.60
C LYS A 124 -2.57 -20.00 4.46
N GLY A 125 -1.61 -19.24 3.97
CA GLY A 125 -0.21 -19.68 3.83
C GLY A 125 0.53 -19.69 5.17
N GLU A 126 1.68 -20.36 5.18
CA GLU A 126 2.62 -20.31 6.29
C GLU A 126 3.39 -18.97 6.27
N GLY A 127 3.77 -18.45 7.43
CA GLY A 127 4.59 -17.24 7.54
C GLY A 127 3.80 -15.95 7.70
N GLU A 128 2.63 -16.00 8.36
CA GLU A 128 1.96 -14.78 8.81
C GLU A 128 2.88 -13.93 9.69
N MET A 129 3.07 -12.68 9.30
CA MET A 129 3.84 -11.69 10.07
C MET A 129 2.90 -10.53 10.43
N MET A 130 2.23 -10.65 11.58
CA MET A 130 1.29 -9.64 12.07
C MET A 130 1.69 -9.09 13.44
N SER A 131 1.60 -7.78 13.57
CA SER A 131 1.75 -7.01 14.81
C SER A 131 0.55 -6.07 15.00
N ASP A 132 0.55 -5.29 16.09
CA ASP A 132 -0.48 -4.29 16.31
C ASP A 132 -0.41 -3.12 15.31
N ASP A 133 0.78 -2.85 14.79
CA ASP A 133 1.02 -1.75 13.84
C ASP A 133 0.95 -2.22 12.37
N GLY A 134 0.68 -3.49 12.10
CA GLY A 134 0.53 -4.02 10.73
C GLY A 134 1.27 -5.32 10.50
N GLY A 135 1.39 -5.69 9.23
CA GLY A 135 2.04 -6.91 8.80
C GLY A 135 1.52 -7.41 7.46
N MET A 136 1.78 -8.67 7.16
CA MET A 136 1.39 -9.29 5.90
C MET A 136 0.82 -10.69 6.14
N VAL A 137 -0.22 -11.02 5.39
CA VAL A 137 -0.81 -12.38 5.34
C VAL A 137 -1.05 -12.75 3.89
N MET A 138 -0.84 -14.03 3.57
CA MET A 138 -1.00 -14.59 2.24
C MET A 138 -1.95 -15.78 2.27
N TRP A 139 -2.71 -15.95 1.20
CA TRP A 139 -3.57 -17.11 0.95
C TRP A 139 -3.36 -17.63 -0.45
N THR A 140 -3.53 -18.92 -0.63
CA THR A 140 -3.40 -19.61 -1.92
C THR A 140 -4.60 -20.46 -2.24
N LYS A 141 -4.97 -20.53 -3.52
CA LYS A 141 -6.00 -21.41 -4.05
C LYS A 141 -5.58 -21.85 -5.45
N ASP A 142 -5.27 -23.12 -5.61
CA ASP A 142 -4.73 -23.69 -6.85
C ASP A 142 -3.44 -22.97 -7.28
N LYS A 143 -3.49 -22.23 -8.39
CA LYS A 143 -2.37 -21.40 -8.89
C LYS A 143 -2.53 -19.91 -8.56
N ARG A 144 -3.59 -19.55 -7.85
CA ARG A 144 -3.89 -18.17 -7.48
C ARG A 144 -3.32 -17.86 -6.10
N GLU A 145 -2.92 -16.63 -5.95
CA GLU A 145 -2.40 -16.11 -4.69
C GLU A 145 -3.06 -14.77 -4.39
N VAL A 146 -3.41 -14.57 -3.13
CA VAL A 146 -3.93 -13.30 -2.59
C VAL A 146 -3.12 -12.96 -1.36
N SER A 147 -2.63 -11.74 -1.28
CA SER A 147 -1.98 -11.24 -0.07
C SER A 147 -2.55 -9.90 0.35
N ILE A 148 -2.52 -9.63 1.64
CA ILE A 148 -2.82 -8.32 2.21
C ILE A 148 -1.63 -7.86 3.05
N MET A 149 -1.17 -6.65 2.80
CA MET A 149 -0.19 -5.97 3.64
C MET A 149 -0.85 -4.75 4.28
N LEU A 150 -0.63 -4.59 5.58
CA LEU A 150 -1.25 -3.58 6.41
C LEU A 150 -0.16 -2.80 7.15
N ALA A 151 -0.27 -1.48 7.20
CA ALA A 151 0.61 -0.62 7.98
C ALA A 151 -0.19 0.51 8.63
N TRP A 152 -0.06 0.66 9.95
CA TRP A 152 -0.68 1.73 10.72
C TRP A 152 0.21 2.96 10.77
N ASP A 153 -0.30 4.07 10.27
CA ASP A 153 0.33 5.38 10.42
C ASP A 153 -0.24 6.06 11.68
N LYS A 154 0.60 6.17 12.72
CA LYS A 154 0.21 6.74 14.02
C LYS A 154 -0.04 8.25 13.95
N GLU A 155 0.67 8.94 13.07
CA GLU A 155 0.55 10.40 12.92
C GLU A 155 -0.77 10.76 12.23
N LYS A 156 -1.12 10.03 11.18
CA LYS A 156 -2.37 10.26 10.42
C LYS A 156 -3.56 9.51 10.98
N SER A 157 -3.33 8.60 11.94
CA SER A 157 -4.37 7.71 12.49
C SER A 157 -5.16 6.99 11.40
N ASN A 158 -4.44 6.38 10.44
CA ASN A 158 -5.00 5.57 9.37
C ASN A 158 -4.15 4.34 9.07
N SER A 159 -4.73 3.36 8.41
CA SER A 159 -4.04 2.20 7.86
C SER A 159 -3.86 2.36 6.36
N SER A 160 -2.64 2.13 5.89
CA SER A 160 -2.36 1.80 4.50
C SER A 160 -2.60 0.31 4.30
N VAL A 161 -3.35 -0.05 3.27
CA VAL A 161 -3.70 -1.43 2.96
C VAL A 161 -3.33 -1.71 1.52
N VAL A 162 -2.54 -2.74 1.30
CA VAL A 162 -2.16 -3.19 -0.05
C VAL A 162 -2.65 -4.62 -0.24
N VAL A 163 -3.51 -4.81 -1.22
CA VAL A 163 -3.99 -6.13 -1.65
C VAL A 163 -3.29 -6.48 -2.96
N THR A 164 -2.65 -7.64 -3.00
CA THR A 164 -2.05 -8.17 -4.24
C THR A 164 -2.73 -9.48 -4.59
N TYR A 165 -3.03 -9.68 -5.89
CA TYR A 165 -3.60 -10.94 -6.39
C TYR A 165 -3.00 -11.30 -7.76
N LYS A 166 -2.88 -12.61 -8.01
CA LYS A 166 -2.45 -13.21 -9.29
C LYS A 166 -3.15 -14.55 -9.53
#